data_3514e8d41e7424cbafc92f1a8e833b34
#
_entry.id   3514e8d41e7424cbafc92f1a8e833b34
#
_cell.length_a   1.000
_cell.length_b   1.000
_cell.length_c   1.000
_cell.angle_alpha   90.00
_cell.angle_beta   90.00
_cell.angle_gamma   90.00
#
_symmetry.space_group_name_H-M   'P 1'
#
loop_
_entity.id
_entity.type
_entity.pdbx_description
1 polymer ?
#
loop_
_entity_poly.entity_id
_entity_poly.type
_entity_poly.pdbx_seq_one_letter_code
_entity_poly.pdbx_strand_id
1 'polypeptide(L)'
;MATAAEAITIPEKMPSAGVRIGYFAMVLGMFMAILDIQIVSSSLSEIQAGLAASADEISWVQTSYLIAEVIMIPFSGYLSRLLSTRVLFVASAASFTIASIGCAFANSLEAMIVMRALQGFLGGAMIPTVFATVYLIFPRSRLASATVVIGLVATLAPTIGPTLGGYLTQLMSWHWLFLINVVPGVIVCLLVWGFMDIDKPDFSLLEGFDYLGLAAMALFLGSLEYVIEEGPRHDWLADETIRNFAIACAIGGVLFFWRTITHENPVVDLKAFRNRNFATGCLFSLTIGVGLYGLVYLMPLYLARVRGLNSLQIGEIMFVTGIVQFMAAPIAGAMARKVDPRPVLAFGFTLLALSTWSMAHLTAEWQFNEMLVPQILRGAALMFCIVPINVISLGTLPAEEVKNASGLYNLTRNLGGAFGLAGINTVMIDRTALHWNRLVEAVNPGRWEIQEYIDNMGVRLAQPLQSDDTVLAAKLLGNKVSQQAYVMAFGDCFFLLTLLFAAAALAVAFAKRPILVGSGGGGH
;
A
#
# COMPACT_ATOMS: atom_id res chain seq x y z
N MET A 1 31.47 19.74 27.83
CA MET A 1 32.06 19.86 26.48
C MET A 1 31.26 18.94 25.59
N ALA A 2 30.31 19.48 24.85
CA ALA A 2 29.51 18.72 23.91
C ALA A 2 30.41 18.33 22.72
N THR A 3 30.62 17.03 22.53
CA THR A 3 31.20 16.49 21.30
C THR A 3 30.31 16.91 20.16
N ALA A 4 30.83 17.72 19.25
CA ALA A 4 30.15 18.10 18.01
C ALA A 4 29.74 16.81 17.30
N ALA A 5 28.44 16.59 17.19
CA ALA A 5 27.90 15.54 16.33
C ALA A 5 28.44 15.82 14.93
N GLU A 6 29.24 14.89 14.38
CA GLU A 6 29.71 14.98 13.00
C GLU A 6 28.49 15.12 12.09
N ALA A 7 28.32 16.28 11.51
CA ALA A 7 27.23 16.55 10.57
C ALA A 7 27.29 15.51 9.46
N ILE A 8 26.23 14.73 9.32
CA ILE A 8 26.11 13.70 8.28
C ILE A 8 26.14 14.42 6.93
N THR A 9 27.31 14.48 6.31
CA THR A 9 27.49 15.08 4.99
C THR A 9 27.02 14.12 3.91
N ILE A 10 26.20 14.61 2.98
CA ILE A 10 25.77 13.81 1.82
C ILE A 10 27.00 13.39 1.01
N PRO A 11 27.19 12.10 0.70
CA PRO A 11 28.35 11.62 -0.02
C PRO A 11 28.48 12.27 -1.40
N GLU A 12 29.67 12.75 -1.73
CA GLU A 12 29.99 13.23 -3.09
C GLU A 12 30.34 12.09 -4.05
N LYS A 13 30.81 10.95 -3.50
CA LYS A 13 31.27 9.79 -4.27
C LYS A 13 30.27 8.65 -4.20
N MET A 14 30.30 7.78 -5.22
CA MET A 14 29.52 6.54 -5.20
C MET A 14 29.94 5.64 -4.03
N PRO A 15 28.97 4.98 -3.35
CA PRO A 15 29.28 4.04 -2.30
C PRO A 15 30.12 2.86 -2.81
N SER A 16 30.89 2.24 -1.93
CA SER A 16 31.68 1.05 -2.24
C SER A 16 30.81 -0.08 -2.82
N ALA A 17 31.41 -1.03 -3.51
CA ALA A 17 30.69 -2.18 -4.05
C ALA A 17 29.95 -2.96 -2.95
N GLY A 18 30.57 -3.13 -1.77
CA GLY A 18 29.95 -3.78 -0.61
C GLY A 18 28.67 -3.05 -0.17
N VAL A 19 28.73 -1.73 0.06
CA VAL A 19 27.58 -0.94 0.49
C VAL A 19 26.45 -1.00 -0.55
N ARG A 20 26.77 -1.06 -1.83
CA ARG A 20 25.75 -1.25 -2.88
C ARG A 20 25.08 -2.62 -2.79
N ILE A 21 25.84 -3.70 -2.52
CA ILE A 21 25.29 -5.03 -2.30
C ILE A 21 24.36 -5.02 -1.08
N GLY A 22 24.80 -4.43 0.04
CA GLY A 22 23.98 -4.27 1.23
C GLY A 22 22.69 -3.48 0.96
N TYR A 23 22.75 -2.40 0.18
CA TYR A 23 21.59 -1.64 -0.22
C TYR A 23 20.59 -2.47 -1.05
N PHE A 24 21.06 -3.23 -2.04
CA PHE A 24 20.17 -4.10 -2.82
C PHE A 24 19.57 -5.23 -1.97
N ALA A 25 20.30 -5.73 -0.98
CA ALA A 25 19.77 -6.67 0.00
C ALA A 25 18.67 -6.02 0.87
N MET A 26 18.85 -4.76 1.29
CA MET A 26 17.78 -4.01 1.98
C MET A 26 16.55 -3.82 1.08
N VAL A 27 16.72 -3.51 -0.20
CA VAL A 27 15.63 -3.40 -1.17
C VAL A 27 14.89 -4.74 -1.34
N LEU A 28 15.61 -5.87 -1.33
CA LEU A 28 14.99 -7.20 -1.32
C LEU A 28 14.18 -7.44 -0.03
N GLY A 29 14.68 -7.03 1.12
CA GLY A 29 13.92 -7.08 2.40
C GLY A 29 12.65 -6.23 2.34
N MET A 30 12.73 -5.02 1.78
CA MET A 30 11.54 -4.19 1.54
C MET A 30 10.53 -4.87 0.60
N PHE A 31 11.02 -5.52 -0.46
CA PHE A 31 10.17 -6.30 -1.37
C PHE A 31 9.42 -7.40 -0.63
N MET A 32 10.11 -8.15 0.23
CA MET A 32 9.50 -9.20 1.06
C MET A 32 8.38 -8.65 1.95
N ALA A 33 8.63 -7.55 2.67
CA ALA A 33 7.65 -6.97 3.57
C ALA A 33 6.38 -6.50 2.83
N ILE A 34 6.54 -5.83 1.68
CA ILE A 34 5.40 -5.37 0.87
C ILE A 34 4.67 -6.55 0.23
N LEU A 35 5.40 -7.54 -0.25
CA LEU A 35 4.84 -8.72 -0.88
C LEU A 35 4.00 -9.54 0.09
N ASP A 36 4.48 -9.74 1.33
CA ASP A 36 3.81 -10.50 2.38
C ASP A 36 2.39 -9.98 2.66
N ILE A 37 2.22 -8.65 2.74
CA ILE A 37 0.90 -8.02 2.93
C ILE A 37 -0.05 -8.44 1.81
N GLN A 38 0.41 -8.43 0.57
CA GLN A 38 -0.45 -8.64 -0.60
C GLN A 38 -0.78 -10.12 -0.85
N ILE A 39 0.19 -11.01 -0.64
CA ILE A 39 -0.05 -12.45 -0.80
C ILE A 39 -1.00 -13.00 0.27
N VAL A 40 -0.90 -12.52 1.51
CA VAL A 40 -1.82 -12.91 2.59
C VAL A 40 -3.22 -12.35 2.35
N SER A 41 -3.34 -11.06 2.01
CA SER A 41 -4.63 -10.42 1.71
C SER A 41 -5.40 -11.13 0.60
N SER A 42 -4.71 -11.60 -0.43
CA SER A 42 -5.35 -12.29 -1.56
C SER A 42 -5.72 -13.76 -1.28
N SER A 43 -5.24 -14.33 -0.18
CA SER A 43 -5.37 -15.75 0.16
C SER A 43 -6.05 -15.96 1.53
N LEU A 44 -6.81 -14.96 1.99
CA LEU A 44 -7.50 -15.05 3.30
C LEU A 44 -8.51 -16.18 3.36
N SER A 45 -9.18 -16.54 2.26
CA SER A 45 -10.14 -17.64 2.18
C SER A 45 -9.49 -19.01 2.44
N GLU A 46 -8.28 -19.21 1.93
CA GLU A 46 -7.52 -20.45 2.13
C GLU A 46 -6.99 -20.56 3.57
N ILE A 47 -6.56 -19.44 4.15
CA ILE A 47 -6.15 -19.36 5.55
C ILE A 47 -7.36 -19.60 6.47
N GLN A 48 -8.52 -19.01 6.15
CA GLN A 48 -9.78 -19.20 6.86
C GLN A 48 -10.18 -20.67 6.92
N ALA A 49 -10.14 -21.35 5.78
CA ALA A 49 -10.43 -22.77 5.69
C ALA A 49 -9.41 -23.61 6.49
N GLY A 50 -8.12 -23.24 6.42
CA GLY A 50 -7.05 -23.95 7.12
C GLY A 50 -7.10 -23.82 8.64
N LEU A 51 -7.54 -22.68 9.16
CA LEU A 51 -7.67 -22.41 10.60
C LEU A 51 -9.08 -22.66 11.14
N ALA A 52 -10.03 -23.07 10.29
CA ALA A 52 -11.46 -23.21 10.62
C ALA A 52 -12.05 -21.94 11.27
N ALA A 53 -11.59 -20.76 10.84
CA ALA A 53 -12.01 -19.48 11.37
C ALA A 53 -13.36 -19.03 10.79
N SER A 54 -14.10 -18.20 11.52
CA SER A 54 -15.32 -17.58 11.00
C SER A 54 -15.02 -16.50 9.95
N ALA A 55 -16.02 -16.15 9.14
CA ALA A 55 -15.88 -15.11 8.12
C ALA A 55 -15.66 -13.70 8.71
N ASP A 56 -16.15 -13.47 9.92
CA ASP A 56 -16.02 -12.19 10.61
C ASP A 56 -14.66 -12.03 11.31
N GLU A 57 -14.04 -13.16 11.72
CA GLU A 57 -12.79 -13.12 12.47
C GLU A 57 -11.54 -13.19 11.58
N ILE A 58 -11.64 -13.72 10.36
CA ILE A 58 -10.46 -13.94 9.49
C ILE A 58 -9.79 -12.62 9.10
N SER A 59 -10.51 -11.50 9.06
CA SER A 59 -9.94 -10.18 8.79
C SER A 59 -8.82 -9.81 9.76
N TRP A 60 -8.89 -10.28 11.02
CA TRP A 60 -7.87 -10.01 12.03
C TRP A 60 -6.46 -10.49 11.64
N VAL A 61 -6.34 -11.48 10.77
CA VAL A 61 -5.05 -11.92 10.22
C VAL A 61 -4.36 -10.78 9.45
N GLN A 62 -5.13 -9.93 8.77
CA GLN A 62 -4.61 -8.77 8.05
C GLN A 62 -4.56 -7.53 8.97
N THR A 63 -5.65 -7.24 9.66
CA THR A 63 -5.83 -6.05 10.50
C THR A 63 -4.78 -5.98 11.62
N SER A 64 -4.46 -7.10 12.29
CA SER A 64 -3.44 -7.12 13.35
C SER A 64 -2.04 -6.78 12.84
N TYR A 65 -1.70 -7.21 11.63
CA TYR A 65 -0.43 -6.86 10.99
C TYR A 65 -0.39 -5.36 10.68
N LEU A 66 -1.43 -4.81 10.05
CA LEU A 66 -1.49 -3.41 9.63
C LEU A 66 -1.47 -2.45 10.83
N ILE A 67 -2.21 -2.75 11.90
CA ILE A 67 -2.19 -1.98 13.15
C ILE A 67 -0.76 -1.93 13.73
N ALA A 68 -0.09 -3.06 13.77
CA ALA A 68 1.26 -3.16 14.33
C ALA A 68 2.29 -2.45 13.43
N GLU A 69 2.17 -2.59 12.12
CA GLU A 69 3.04 -1.96 11.13
C GLU A 69 2.92 -0.43 11.16
N VAL A 70 1.69 0.12 11.19
CA VAL A 70 1.48 1.57 11.16
C VAL A 70 2.08 2.29 12.37
N ILE A 71 2.17 1.62 13.51
CA ILE A 71 2.84 2.12 14.73
C ILE A 71 4.37 2.13 14.53
N MET A 72 4.92 1.05 13.96
CA MET A 72 6.37 0.90 13.79
C MET A 72 6.94 1.83 12.72
N ILE A 73 6.20 2.13 11.66
CA ILE A 73 6.66 2.99 10.56
C ILE A 73 7.23 4.32 11.05
N PRO A 74 6.52 5.19 11.78
CA PRO A 74 7.09 6.45 12.27
C PRO A 74 8.12 6.25 13.37
N PHE A 75 7.99 5.20 14.18
CA PHE A 75 8.97 4.88 15.24
C PHE A 75 10.31 4.43 14.68
N SER A 76 10.35 3.85 13.49
CA SER A 76 11.57 3.39 12.83
C SER A 76 12.63 4.50 12.65
N GLY A 77 12.20 5.74 12.46
CA GLY A 77 13.07 6.89 12.32
C GLY A 77 13.88 7.18 13.61
N TYR A 78 13.26 7.04 14.78
CA TYR A 78 13.91 7.11 16.07
C TYR A 78 14.84 5.91 16.29
N LEU A 79 14.33 4.69 16.09
CA LEU A 79 15.09 3.47 16.27
C LEU A 79 16.32 3.37 15.37
N SER A 80 16.27 3.88 14.14
CA SER A 80 17.41 3.88 13.23
C SER A 80 18.56 4.81 13.66
N ARG A 81 18.26 5.83 14.45
CA ARG A 81 19.28 6.68 15.10
C ARG A 81 19.84 6.00 16.35
N LEU A 82 18.95 5.43 17.15
CA LEU A 82 19.32 4.75 18.40
C LEU A 82 20.22 3.53 18.18
N LEU A 83 19.84 2.63 17.24
CA LEU A 83 20.47 1.32 17.04
C LEU A 83 21.45 1.28 15.88
N SER A 84 21.51 2.25 15.02
CA SER A 84 22.06 2.29 13.66
C SER A 84 21.18 1.62 12.60
N THR A 85 21.35 2.04 11.35
CA THR A 85 20.60 1.51 10.19
C THR A 85 20.81 0.01 10.00
N ARG A 86 22.06 -0.47 10.15
CA ARG A 86 22.41 -1.89 10.02
C ARG A 86 21.71 -2.75 11.06
N VAL A 87 21.86 -2.40 12.35
CA VAL A 87 21.32 -3.20 13.45
C VAL A 87 19.79 -3.22 13.40
N LEU A 88 19.15 -2.05 13.22
CA LEU A 88 17.69 -1.99 13.10
C LEU A 88 17.18 -2.86 11.95
N PHE A 89 17.77 -2.72 10.75
CA PHE A 89 17.28 -3.44 9.58
C PHE A 89 17.45 -4.95 9.72
N VAL A 90 18.61 -5.42 10.20
CA VAL A 90 18.86 -6.86 10.40
C VAL A 90 17.97 -7.42 11.51
N ALA A 91 17.80 -6.70 12.63
CA ALA A 91 16.87 -7.11 13.67
C ALA A 91 15.43 -7.22 13.16
N SER A 92 14.97 -6.23 12.38
CA SER A 92 13.64 -6.24 11.75
C SER A 92 13.49 -7.40 10.77
N ALA A 93 14.44 -7.60 9.87
CA ALA A 93 14.38 -8.68 8.88
C ALA A 93 14.44 -10.08 9.51
N ALA A 94 15.30 -10.28 10.51
CA ALA A 94 15.40 -11.54 11.24
C ALA A 94 14.12 -11.84 12.02
N SER A 95 13.60 -10.86 12.76
CA SER A 95 12.38 -11.03 13.54
C SER A 95 11.14 -11.21 12.63
N PHE A 96 11.06 -10.48 11.52
CA PHE A 96 10.03 -10.70 10.50
C PHE A 96 10.08 -12.13 9.95
N THR A 97 11.27 -12.65 9.65
CA THR A 97 11.46 -14.01 9.15
C THR A 97 11.07 -15.06 10.19
N ILE A 98 11.43 -14.85 11.45
CA ILE A 98 11.04 -15.74 12.57
C ILE A 98 9.52 -15.72 12.76
N ALA A 99 8.90 -14.54 12.76
CA ALA A 99 7.45 -14.42 12.86
C ALA A 99 6.74 -15.05 11.66
N SER A 100 7.29 -14.95 10.44
CA SER A 100 6.80 -15.68 9.26
C SER A 100 6.78 -17.19 9.47
N ILE A 101 7.85 -17.76 10.05
CA ILE A 101 7.87 -19.18 10.43
C ILE A 101 6.76 -19.45 11.46
N GLY A 102 6.60 -18.59 12.46
CA GLY A 102 5.53 -18.71 13.46
C GLY A 102 4.13 -18.70 12.83
N CYS A 103 3.86 -17.82 11.86
CA CYS A 103 2.62 -17.80 11.10
C CYS A 103 2.39 -19.11 10.32
N ALA A 104 3.43 -19.64 9.68
CA ALA A 104 3.32 -20.90 8.93
C ALA A 104 2.99 -22.12 9.81
N PHE A 105 3.34 -22.09 11.09
CA PHE A 105 3.06 -23.16 12.05
C PHE A 105 1.92 -22.83 13.02
N ALA A 106 1.18 -21.74 12.80
CA ALA A 106 0.02 -21.40 13.62
C ALA A 106 -1.11 -22.43 13.43
N ASN A 107 -1.59 -22.99 14.54
CA ASN A 107 -2.64 -24.00 14.56
C ASN A 107 -4.01 -23.45 15.03
N SER A 108 -4.08 -22.17 15.37
CA SER A 108 -5.30 -21.45 15.75
C SER A 108 -5.27 -20.03 15.21
N LEU A 109 -6.45 -19.42 15.11
CA LEU A 109 -6.59 -18.02 14.67
C LEU A 109 -5.88 -17.06 15.63
N GLU A 110 -5.97 -17.29 16.94
CA GLU A 110 -5.35 -16.42 17.95
C GLU A 110 -3.81 -16.46 17.83
N ALA A 111 -3.24 -17.66 17.63
CA ALA A 111 -1.80 -17.80 17.40
C ALA A 111 -1.38 -17.06 16.11
N MET A 112 -2.16 -17.18 15.05
CA MET A 112 -1.93 -16.46 13.79
C MET A 112 -1.98 -14.95 14.01
N ILE A 113 -3.00 -14.41 14.70
CA ILE A 113 -3.15 -12.99 14.98
C ILE A 113 -1.92 -12.44 15.76
N VAL A 114 -1.48 -13.18 16.79
CA VAL A 114 -0.29 -12.77 17.58
C VAL A 114 0.96 -12.76 16.71
N MET A 115 1.19 -13.79 15.91
CA MET A 115 2.36 -13.86 15.03
C MET A 115 2.31 -12.79 13.94
N ARG A 116 1.14 -12.48 13.39
CA ARG A 116 0.92 -11.39 12.43
C ARG A 116 1.20 -10.02 13.04
N ALA A 117 0.72 -9.75 14.26
CA ALA A 117 1.02 -8.52 14.97
C ALA A 117 2.53 -8.35 15.22
N LEU A 118 3.21 -9.42 15.66
CA LEU A 118 4.67 -9.42 15.81
C LEU A 118 5.38 -9.20 14.49
N GLN A 119 4.94 -9.85 13.41
CA GLN A 119 5.51 -9.72 12.07
C GLN A 119 5.36 -8.29 11.54
N GLY A 120 4.18 -7.68 11.67
CA GLY A 120 3.92 -6.31 11.26
C GLY A 120 4.73 -5.29 12.06
N PHE A 121 4.77 -5.42 13.40
CA PHE A 121 5.54 -4.53 14.25
C PHE A 121 7.04 -4.60 13.95
N LEU A 122 7.60 -5.80 13.92
CA LEU A 122 9.05 -6.00 13.76
C LEU A 122 9.49 -5.73 12.31
N GLY A 123 8.64 -6.06 11.31
CA GLY A 123 8.92 -5.82 9.89
C GLY A 123 8.68 -4.37 9.44
N GLY A 124 7.82 -3.64 10.14
CA GLY A 124 7.38 -2.28 9.73
C GLY A 124 8.50 -1.24 9.62
N ALA A 125 9.66 -1.46 10.25
CA ALA A 125 10.82 -0.60 10.09
C ALA A 125 11.58 -0.80 8.77
N MET A 126 11.39 -1.92 8.07
CA MET A 126 12.20 -2.25 6.87
C MET A 126 11.98 -1.24 5.75
N ILE A 127 10.72 -0.90 5.45
CA ILE A 127 10.38 -0.01 4.34
C ILE A 127 10.95 1.40 4.54
N PRO A 128 10.67 2.12 5.65
CA PRO A 128 11.19 3.47 5.88
C PRO A 128 12.72 3.52 5.92
N THR A 129 13.36 2.48 6.46
CA THR A 129 14.82 2.41 6.56
C THR A 129 15.48 2.35 5.18
N VAL A 130 14.90 1.61 4.21
CA VAL A 130 15.40 1.60 2.82
C VAL A 130 15.27 2.98 2.18
N PHE A 131 14.11 3.65 2.35
CA PHE A 131 13.89 5.00 1.85
C PHE A 131 14.87 6.01 2.45
N ALA A 132 15.18 5.92 3.75
CA ALA A 132 16.19 6.78 4.36
C ALA A 132 17.60 6.48 3.83
N THR A 133 17.96 5.22 3.73
CA THR A 133 19.30 4.77 3.35
C THR A 133 19.73 5.29 1.98
N VAL A 134 18.84 5.33 0.99
CA VAL A 134 19.20 5.82 -0.35
C VAL A 134 19.71 7.26 -0.32
N TYR A 135 19.15 8.11 0.53
CA TYR A 135 19.56 9.52 0.66
C TYR A 135 20.84 9.68 1.49
N LEU A 136 21.19 8.68 2.31
CA LEU A 136 22.40 8.70 3.12
C LEU A 136 23.64 8.19 2.39
N ILE A 137 23.48 7.27 1.42
CA ILE A 137 24.61 6.59 0.78
C ILE A 137 24.88 7.03 -0.67
N PHE A 138 23.87 7.53 -1.39
CA PHE A 138 24.05 7.91 -2.80
C PHE A 138 24.31 9.41 -2.97
N PRO A 139 25.23 9.80 -3.88
CA PRO A 139 25.42 11.19 -4.25
C PRO A 139 24.18 11.74 -4.96
N ARG A 140 23.93 13.03 -4.80
CA ARG A 140 22.75 13.72 -5.35
C ARG A 140 22.53 13.47 -6.85
N SER A 141 23.62 13.43 -7.62
CA SER A 141 23.57 13.16 -9.06
C SER A 141 23.00 11.77 -9.41
N ARG A 142 22.99 10.83 -8.47
CA ARG A 142 22.51 9.45 -8.64
C ARG A 142 21.24 9.12 -7.85
N LEU A 143 20.77 10.00 -6.99
CA LEU A 143 19.59 9.77 -6.15
C LEU A 143 18.36 9.38 -6.98
N ALA A 144 18.05 10.10 -8.06
CA ALA A 144 16.92 9.77 -8.92
C ALA A 144 17.01 8.36 -9.53
N SER A 145 18.22 7.87 -9.82
CA SER A 145 18.41 6.50 -10.33
C SER A 145 18.28 5.45 -9.23
N ALA A 146 18.75 5.75 -8.03
CA ALA A 146 18.65 4.85 -6.88
C ALA A 146 17.20 4.75 -6.38
N THR A 147 16.47 5.85 -6.35
CA THR A 147 15.05 5.87 -5.96
C THR A 147 14.13 5.18 -6.97
N VAL A 148 14.54 5.06 -8.24
CA VAL A 148 13.82 4.24 -9.24
C VAL A 148 13.69 2.79 -8.80
N VAL A 149 14.74 2.21 -8.23
CA VAL A 149 14.73 0.82 -7.76
C VAL A 149 13.74 0.64 -6.62
N ILE A 150 13.74 1.58 -5.66
CA ILE A 150 12.76 1.58 -4.56
C ILE A 150 11.33 1.71 -5.11
N GLY A 151 11.11 2.67 -6.01
CA GLY A 151 9.79 2.90 -6.62
C GLY A 151 9.29 1.67 -7.37
N LEU A 152 10.17 1.02 -8.14
CA LEU A 152 9.84 -0.20 -8.87
C LEU A 152 9.41 -1.32 -7.89
N VAL A 153 10.19 -1.57 -6.85
CA VAL A 153 9.88 -2.60 -5.85
C VAL A 153 8.60 -2.29 -5.09
N ALA A 154 8.43 -1.02 -4.67
CA ALA A 154 7.23 -0.58 -3.93
C ALA A 154 5.92 -0.74 -4.72
N THR A 155 5.99 -0.78 -6.06
CA THR A 155 4.81 -0.92 -6.92
C THR A 155 4.67 -2.32 -7.52
N LEU A 156 5.79 -2.98 -7.78
CA LEU A 156 5.79 -4.32 -8.37
C LEU A 156 5.31 -5.37 -7.36
N ALA A 157 5.75 -5.27 -6.11
CA ALA A 157 5.37 -6.23 -5.07
C ALA A 157 3.83 -6.30 -4.86
N PRO A 158 3.09 -5.19 -4.71
CA PRO A 158 1.63 -5.24 -4.67
C PRO A 158 1.00 -5.79 -5.96
N THR A 159 1.60 -5.51 -7.11
CA THR A 159 1.04 -5.93 -8.42
C THR A 159 1.12 -7.44 -8.61
N ILE A 160 2.23 -8.08 -8.22
CA ILE A 160 2.43 -9.53 -8.38
C ILE A 160 1.93 -10.35 -7.18
N GLY A 161 1.76 -9.70 -6.03
CA GLY A 161 1.39 -10.38 -4.77
C GLY A 161 0.16 -11.27 -4.89
N PRO A 162 -1.00 -10.76 -5.36
CA PRO A 162 -2.21 -11.58 -5.49
C PRO A 162 -2.02 -12.80 -6.39
N THR A 163 -1.31 -12.65 -7.51
CA THR A 163 -1.03 -13.76 -8.44
C THR A 163 -0.14 -14.81 -7.79
N LEU A 164 0.92 -14.38 -7.12
CA LEU A 164 1.85 -15.28 -6.44
C LEU A 164 1.17 -15.98 -5.27
N GLY A 165 0.34 -15.27 -4.49
CA GLY A 165 -0.44 -15.83 -3.40
C GLY A 165 -1.40 -16.94 -3.87
N GLY A 166 -2.21 -16.64 -4.90
CA GLY A 166 -3.11 -17.63 -5.48
C GLY A 166 -2.38 -18.85 -6.07
N TYR A 167 -1.22 -18.63 -6.72
CA TYR A 167 -0.41 -19.74 -7.24
C TYR A 167 0.15 -20.65 -6.14
N LEU A 168 0.71 -20.06 -5.07
CA LEU A 168 1.27 -20.81 -3.94
C LEU A 168 0.20 -21.62 -3.21
N THR A 169 -0.99 -21.05 -2.98
CA THR A 169 -2.07 -21.74 -2.28
C THR A 169 -2.67 -22.87 -3.11
N GLN A 170 -2.76 -22.71 -4.43
CA GLN A 170 -3.28 -23.75 -5.33
C GLN A 170 -2.32 -24.92 -5.51
N LEU A 171 -1.01 -24.68 -5.63
CA LEU A 171 -0.03 -25.74 -5.90
C LEU A 171 0.50 -26.42 -4.62
N MET A 172 0.52 -25.68 -3.52
CA MET A 172 1.13 -26.17 -2.28
C MET A 172 0.11 -26.09 -1.13
N SER A 173 0.19 -25.03 -0.32
CA SER A 173 -0.75 -24.75 0.76
C SER A 173 -0.57 -23.31 1.24
N TRP A 174 -1.51 -22.76 2.01
CA TRP A 174 -1.42 -21.42 2.58
C TRP A 174 -0.17 -21.21 3.48
N HIS A 175 0.40 -22.24 4.07
CA HIS A 175 1.64 -22.16 4.88
C HIS A 175 2.81 -21.59 4.08
N TRP A 176 2.86 -21.86 2.77
CA TRP A 176 3.92 -21.38 1.89
C TRP A 176 3.88 -19.88 1.62
N LEU A 177 2.74 -19.22 1.88
CA LEU A 177 2.64 -17.75 1.84
C LEU A 177 3.62 -17.10 2.82
N PHE A 178 3.87 -17.77 3.94
CA PHE A 178 4.79 -17.31 4.97
C PHE A 178 6.20 -17.90 4.80
N LEU A 179 6.32 -19.18 4.46
CA LEU A 179 7.61 -19.86 4.30
C LEU A 179 8.46 -19.30 3.16
N ILE A 180 7.84 -18.68 2.14
CA ILE A 180 8.56 -18.02 1.05
C ILE A 180 9.51 -16.92 1.52
N ASN A 181 9.25 -16.32 2.69
CA ASN A 181 10.06 -15.27 3.29
C ASN A 181 11.35 -15.80 3.93
N VAL A 182 11.45 -17.10 4.23
CA VAL A 182 12.55 -17.65 5.04
C VAL A 182 13.90 -17.56 4.33
N VAL A 183 13.98 -18.06 3.12
CA VAL A 183 15.25 -18.08 2.36
C VAL A 183 15.73 -16.66 2.03
N PRO A 184 14.89 -15.78 1.43
CA PRO A 184 15.31 -14.41 1.20
C PRO A 184 15.64 -13.65 2.47
N GLY A 185 14.89 -13.88 3.57
CA GLY A 185 15.12 -13.23 4.87
C GLY A 185 16.49 -13.53 5.45
N VAL A 186 16.92 -14.81 5.40
CA VAL A 186 18.28 -15.20 5.83
C VAL A 186 19.35 -14.52 4.95
N ILE A 187 19.17 -14.53 3.62
CA ILE A 187 20.09 -13.89 2.69
C ILE A 187 20.21 -12.39 2.97
N VAL A 188 19.07 -11.71 3.18
CA VAL A 188 19.02 -10.29 3.52
C VAL A 188 19.77 -10.00 4.81
N CYS A 189 19.55 -10.78 5.87
CA CYS A 189 20.24 -10.60 7.16
C CYS A 189 21.75 -10.73 7.00
N LEU A 190 22.24 -11.75 6.31
CA LEU A 190 23.67 -11.99 6.11
C LEU A 190 24.33 -10.88 5.29
N LEU A 191 23.71 -10.48 4.18
CA LEU A 191 24.26 -9.45 3.29
C LEU A 191 24.24 -8.07 3.93
N VAL A 192 23.14 -7.69 4.61
CA VAL A 192 23.06 -6.39 5.28
C VAL A 192 24.04 -6.32 6.46
N TRP A 193 24.14 -7.39 7.24
CA TRP A 193 25.11 -7.43 8.35
C TRP A 193 26.56 -7.30 7.87
N GLY A 194 26.91 -7.98 6.78
CA GLY A 194 28.27 -8.00 6.24
C GLY A 194 28.68 -6.74 5.48
N PHE A 195 27.73 -6.02 4.86
CA PHE A 195 28.05 -4.97 3.90
C PHE A 195 27.49 -3.58 4.24
N MET A 196 26.54 -3.45 5.21
CA MET A 196 25.91 -2.18 5.52
C MET A 196 26.44 -1.62 6.83
N ASP A 197 27.52 -0.83 6.75
CA ASP A 197 28.11 -0.10 7.88
C ASP A 197 28.23 1.37 7.50
N ILE A 198 27.17 2.14 7.74
CA ILE A 198 27.06 3.53 7.27
C ILE A 198 26.90 4.54 8.41
N ASP A 199 26.50 4.11 9.60
CA ASP A 199 26.23 4.94 10.75
C ASP A 199 26.45 4.19 12.06
N LYS A 200 26.60 4.94 13.16
CA LYS A 200 26.82 4.40 14.50
C LYS A 200 25.57 4.58 15.35
N PRO A 201 25.33 3.69 16.33
CA PRO A 201 24.25 3.83 17.30
C PRO A 201 24.50 5.05 18.21
N ASP A 202 23.40 5.73 18.57
CA ASP A 202 23.43 6.86 19.50
C ASP A 202 22.52 6.55 20.70
N PHE A 203 23.12 5.94 21.73
CA PHE A 203 22.38 5.58 22.95
C PHE A 203 22.06 6.78 23.84
N SER A 204 22.61 7.97 23.58
CA SER A 204 22.24 9.18 24.32
C SER A 204 20.77 9.56 24.15
N LEU A 205 20.15 9.09 23.05
CA LEU A 205 18.72 9.26 22.78
C LEU A 205 17.80 8.55 23.80
N LEU A 206 18.32 7.60 24.57
CA LEU A 206 17.55 6.97 25.66
C LEU A 206 17.38 7.91 26.87
N GLU A 207 18.26 8.88 27.02
CA GLU A 207 18.15 9.89 28.08
C GLU A 207 16.98 10.82 27.75
N GLY A 208 15.90 10.77 28.57
CA GLY A 208 14.70 11.55 28.33
C GLY A 208 13.77 10.98 27.25
N PHE A 209 13.77 9.66 27.04
CA PHE A 209 12.88 9.01 26.08
C PHE A 209 11.40 9.27 26.38
N ASP A 210 10.62 9.61 25.36
CA ASP A 210 9.21 9.98 25.48
C ASP A 210 8.28 8.76 25.46
N TYR A 211 8.23 8.01 26.58
CA TYR A 211 7.34 6.84 26.72
C TYR A 211 5.86 7.20 26.53
N LEU A 212 5.44 8.38 27.03
CA LEU A 212 4.06 8.83 26.90
C LEU A 212 3.71 9.17 25.45
N GLY A 213 4.63 9.84 24.73
CA GLY A 213 4.48 10.12 23.31
C GLY A 213 4.39 8.84 22.48
N LEU A 214 5.20 7.81 22.79
CA LEU A 214 5.11 6.51 22.13
C LEU A 214 3.77 5.81 22.38
N ALA A 215 3.32 5.78 23.65
CA ALA A 215 2.02 5.18 23.99
C ALA A 215 0.85 5.92 23.34
N ALA A 216 0.88 7.26 23.32
CA ALA A 216 -0.13 8.09 22.68
C ALA A 216 -0.15 7.89 21.16
N MET A 217 1.02 7.78 20.52
CA MET A 217 1.16 7.47 19.10
C MET A 217 0.60 6.09 18.77
N ALA A 218 0.93 5.08 19.57
CA ALA A 218 0.42 3.72 19.39
C ALA A 218 -1.11 3.67 19.54
N LEU A 219 -1.66 4.36 20.55
CA LEU A 219 -3.10 4.46 20.74
C LEU A 219 -3.76 5.18 19.55
N PHE A 220 -3.20 6.30 19.10
CA PHE A 220 -3.73 7.08 17.97
C PHE A 220 -3.73 6.29 16.67
N LEU A 221 -2.54 5.83 16.24
CA LEU A 221 -2.39 5.17 14.95
C LEU A 221 -3.03 3.78 14.93
N GLY A 222 -2.92 3.01 16.03
CA GLY A 222 -3.52 1.69 16.11
C GLY A 222 -5.05 1.75 16.11
N SER A 223 -5.65 2.68 16.87
CA SER A 223 -7.09 2.89 16.84
C SER A 223 -7.58 3.44 15.50
N LEU A 224 -6.80 4.34 14.87
CA LEU A 224 -7.12 4.90 13.55
C LEU A 224 -7.16 3.78 12.50
N GLU A 225 -6.15 2.94 12.47
CA GLU A 225 -6.06 1.83 11.52
C GLU A 225 -7.21 0.84 11.71
N TYR A 226 -7.54 0.50 12.95
CA TYR A 226 -8.69 -0.37 13.25
C TYR A 226 -10.02 0.23 12.75
N VAL A 227 -10.28 1.51 13.04
CA VAL A 227 -11.50 2.19 12.58
C VAL A 227 -11.59 2.23 11.05
N ILE A 228 -10.46 2.46 10.38
CA ILE A 228 -10.43 2.53 8.92
C ILE A 228 -10.63 1.15 8.29
N GLU A 229 -9.99 0.10 8.83
CA GLU A 229 -10.02 -1.24 8.25
C GLU A 229 -11.37 -1.93 8.46
N GLU A 230 -11.92 -1.86 9.68
CA GLU A 230 -13.16 -2.56 10.05
C GLU A 230 -14.43 -1.68 9.89
N GLY A 231 -14.29 -0.36 9.82
CA GLY A 231 -15.42 0.57 9.70
C GLY A 231 -16.39 0.26 8.56
N PRO A 232 -15.93 -0.01 7.32
CA PRO A 232 -16.83 -0.30 6.20
C PRO A 232 -17.69 -1.55 6.39
N ARG A 233 -17.25 -2.51 7.21
CA ARG A 233 -17.97 -3.78 7.48
C ARG A 233 -19.00 -3.66 8.59
N HIS A 234 -18.82 -2.68 9.49
CA HIS A 234 -19.61 -2.51 10.72
C HIS A 234 -20.40 -1.20 10.75
N ASP A 235 -20.82 -0.68 9.61
CA ASP A 235 -21.59 0.56 9.49
C ASP A 235 -20.98 1.77 10.23
N TRP A 236 -19.64 1.81 10.28
CA TRP A 236 -18.86 2.91 10.85
C TRP A 236 -19.25 3.23 12.30
N LEU A 237 -19.52 4.49 12.63
CA LEU A 237 -19.81 4.96 13.99
C LEU A 237 -21.16 4.43 14.55
N ALA A 238 -21.96 3.73 13.78
CA ALA A 238 -23.17 3.06 14.27
C ALA A 238 -22.82 1.87 15.17
N ASP A 239 -21.73 1.17 14.88
CA ASP A 239 -21.20 0.12 15.74
C ASP A 239 -20.53 0.69 16.99
N GLU A 240 -20.79 0.05 18.14
CA GLU A 240 -20.28 0.51 19.43
C GLU A 240 -18.76 0.35 19.54
N THR A 241 -18.21 -0.75 19.00
CA THR A 241 -16.78 -1.03 19.04
C THR A 241 -16.01 -0.02 18.19
N ILE A 242 -16.47 0.22 16.96
CA ILE A 242 -15.85 1.22 16.06
C ILE A 242 -15.92 2.61 16.69
N ARG A 243 -17.05 2.98 17.30
CA ARG A 243 -17.19 4.26 17.99
C ARG A 243 -16.23 4.41 19.16
N ASN A 244 -16.05 3.35 19.97
CA ASN A 244 -15.12 3.38 21.10
C ASN A 244 -13.66 3.52 20.62
N PHE A 245 -13.26 2.83 19.55
CA PHE A 245 -11.95 3.00 18.94
C PHE A 245 -11.77 4.38 18.29
N ALA A 246 -12.83 4.97 17.71
CA ALA A 246 -12.79 6.35 17.20
C ALA A 246 -12.56 7.37 18.33
N ILE A 247 -13.19 7.17 19.49
CA ILE A 247 -12.94 7.99 20.69
C ILE A 247 -11.49 7.80 21.18
N ALA A 248 -11.01 6.57 21.26
CA ALA A 248 -9.63 6.26 21.63
C ALA A 248 -8.62 6.91 20.65
N CYS A 249 -8.90 6.87 19.35
CA CYS A 249 -8.14 7.56 18.32
C CYS A 249 -8.09 9.08 18.56
N ALA A 250 -9.24 9.71 18.85
CA ALA A 250 -9.29 11.14 19.13
C ALA A 250 -8.46 11.51 20.37
N ILE A 251 -8.61 10.76 21.46
CA ILE A 251 -7.85 10.96 22.71
C ILE A 251 -6.35 10.75 22.45
N GLY A 252 -5.98 9.63 21.83
CA GLY A 252 -4.59 9.32 21.47
C GLY A 252 -3.97 10.37 20.56
N GLY A 253 -4.73 10.87 19.58
CA GLY A 253 -4.29 11.93 18.68
C GLY A 253 -4.03 13.25 19.40
N VAL A 254 -4.93 13.70 20.25
CA VAL A 254 -4.74 14.93 21.05
C VAL A 254 -3.49 14.79 21.93
N LEU A 255 -3.33 13.67 22.65
CA LEU A 255 -2.17 13.41 23.50
C LEU A 255 -0.88 13.34 22.69
N PHE A 256 -0.87 12.65 21.55
CA PHE A 256 0.29 12.53 20.67
C PHE A 256 0.74 13.88 20.13
N PHE A 257 -0.15 14.68 19.54
CA PHE A 257 0.20 15.99 18.99
C PHE A 257 0.62 16.96 20.10
N TRP A 258 -0.08 16.98 21.23
CA TRP A 258 0.33 17.77 22.38
C TRP A 258 1.75 17.40 22.83
N ARG A 259 2.04 16.11 22.97
CA ARG A 259 3.34 15.63 23.44
C ARG A 259 4.45 15.94 22.42
N THR A 260 4.19 15.72 21.14
CA THR A 260 5.14 16.02 20.05
C THR A 260 5.55 17.50 19.99
N ILE A 261 4.65 18.42 20.39
CA ILE A 261 4.94 19.85 20.40
C ILE A 261 5.65 20.29 21.68
N THR A 262 5.36 19.65 22.83
CA THR A 262 5.84 20.09 24.16
C THR A 262 7.11 19.38 24.63
N HIS A 263 7.40 18.18 24.14
CA HIS A 263 8.56 17.42 24.57
C HIS A 263 9.82 17.85 23.80
N GLU A 264 10.96 17.94 24.48
CA GLU A 264 12.25 18.34 23.87
C GLU A 264 12.74 17.33 22.84
N ASN A 265 12.59 16.03 23.13
CA ASN A 265 13.02 14.91 22.28
C ASN A 265 11.81 14.00 21.97
N PRO A 266 10.87 14.42 21.10
CA PRO A 266 9.70 13.64 20.77
C PRO A 266 10.10 12.37 19.97
N VAL A 267 9.32 11.28 20.13
CA VAL A 267 9.49 10.03 19.37
C VAL A 267 9.42 10.27 17.86
N VAL A 268 8.51 11.16 17.46
CA VAL A 268 8.34 11.58 16.06
C VAL A 268 8.52 13.08 15.97
N ASP A 269 9.48 13.54 15.18
CA ASP A 269 9.69 14.97 14.97
C ASP A 269 8.92 15.46 13.73
N LEU A 270 7.93 16.31 13.96
CA LEU A 270 7.11 16.90 12.90
C LEU A 270 7.74 18.13 12.22
N LYS A 271 8.95 18.54 12.63
CA LYS A 271 9.65 19.71 12.07
C LYS A 271 9.82 19.61 10.55
N ALA A 272 9.99 18.39 10.02
CA ALA A 272 10.08 18.15 8.57
C ALA A 272 8.89 18.74 7.78
N PHE A 273 7.67 18.81 8.37
CA PHE A 273 6.50 19.43 7.74
C PHE A 273 6.59 20.95 7.57
N ARG A 274 7.55 21.62 8.24
CA ARG A 274 7.86 23.05 7.97
C ARG A 274 8.44 23.24 6.57
N ASN A 275 9.08 22.22 6.01
CA ASN A 275 9.48 22.23 4.61
C ASN A 275 8.24 22.01 3.72
N ARG A 276 7.88 23.05 2.95
CA ARG A 276 6.68 22.99 2.09
C ARG A 276 6.75 21.88 1.05
N ASN A 277 7.93 21.56 0.53
CA ASN A 277 8.09 20.48 -0.45
C ASN A 277 7.88 19.11 0.21
N PHE A 278 8.35 18.92 1.43
CA PHE A 278 8.07 17.71 2.20
C PHE A 278 6.57 17.57 2.48
N ALA A 279 5.91 18.62 2.97
CA ALA A 279 4.48 18.58 3.26
C ALA A 279 3.63 18.27 2.01
N THR A 280 3.91 18.95 0.89
CA THR A 280 3.23 18.67 -0.39
C THR A 280 3.58 17.28 -0.93
N GLY A 281 4.82 16.82 -0.75
CA GLY A 281 5.25 15.47 -1.10
C GLY A 281 4.52 14.39 -0.30
N CYS A 282 4.29 14.61 1.00
CA CYS A 282 3.47 13.72 1.84
C CYS A 282 2.01 13.68 1.37
N LEU A 283 1.42 14.81 0.96
CA LEU A 283 0.08 14.83 0.39
C LEU A 283 -0.01 14.02 -0.91
N PHE A 284 0.97 14.17 -1.81
CA PHE A 284 1.04 13.35 -3.02
C PHE A 284 1.32 11.88 -2.71
N SER A 285 2.12 11.60 -1.67
CA SER A 285 2.37 10.23 -1.19
C SER A 285 1.09 9.56 -0.68
N LEU A 286 0.25 10.31 0.07
CA LEU A 286 -1.08 9.87 0.49
C LEU A 286 -1.97 9.57 -0.73
N THR A 287 -2.02 10.48 -1.71
CA THR A 287 -2.82 10.30 -2.93
C THR A 287 -2.37 9.07 -3.74
N ILE A 288 -1.06 8.86 -3.86
CA ILE A 288 -0.52 7.65 -4.51
C ILE A 288 -0.83 6.40 -3.68
N GLY A 289 -0.83 6.49 -2.36
CA GLY A 289 -1.28 5.40 -1.48
C GLY A 289 -2.70 4.95 -1.81
N VAL A 290 -3.65 5.90 -1.86
CA VAL A 290 -5.05 5.62 -2.30
C VAL A 290 -5.07 4.91 -3.65
N GLY A 291 -4.31 5.44 -4.62
CA GLY A 291 -4.28 4.88 -5.97
C GLY A 291 -3.64 3.49 -6.06
N LEU A 292 -2.48 3.32 -5.42
CA LEU A 292 -1.72 2.07 -5.49
C LEU A 292 -2.54 0.91 -4.90
N TYR A 293 -2.99 1.06 -3.65
CA TYR A 293 -3.74 0.00 -2.96
C TYR A 293 -5.15 -0.15 -3.53
N GLY A 294 -5.84 0.95 -3.83
CA GLY A 294 -7.18 0.90 -4.41
C GLY A 294 -7.24 0.20 -5.78
N LEU A 295 -6.29 0.50 -6.67
CA LEU A 295 -6.25 -0.12 -8.00
C LEU A 295 -5.78 -1.59 -7.96
N VAL A 296 -4.89 -1.93 -7.02
CA VAL A 296 -4.47 -3.33 -6.80
C VAL A 296 -5.61 -4.16 -6.22
N TYR A 297 -6.53 -3.55 -5.47
CA TYR A 297 -7.72 -4.18 -4.91
C TYR A 297 -8.88 -4.29 -5.89
N LEU A 298 -9.30 -3.15 -6.51
CA LEU A 298 -10.49 -3.09 -7.36
C LEU A 298 -10.38 -3.99 -8.59
N MET A 299 -9.20 -4.04 -9.21
CA MET A 299 -9.03 -4.74 -10.48
C MET A 299 -9.17 -6.26 -10.36
N PRO A 300 -8.43 -6.95 -9.47
CA PRO A 300 -8.64 -8.37 -9.24
C PRO A 300 -10.06 -8.70 -8.77
N LEU A 301 -10.64 -7.84 -7.93
CA LEU A 301 -11.99 -8.03 -7.42
C LEU A 301 -13.03 -8.00 -8.55
N TYR A 302 -12.91 -7.06 -9.50
CA TYR A 302 -13.76 -7.02 -10.69
C TYR A 302 -13.57 -8.27 -11.55
N LEU A 303 -12.33 -8.66 -11.83
CA LEU A 303 -12.02 -9.82 -12.67
C LEU A 303 -12.52 -11.13 -12.03
N ALA A 304 -12.44 -11.26 -10.71
CA ALA A 304 -12.97 -12.42 -9.99
C ALA A 304 -14.49 -12.43 -9.92
N ARG A 305 -15.12 -11.33 -9.44
CA ARG A 305 -16.56 -11.30 -9.14
C ARG A 305 -17.44 -11.13 -10.38
N VAL A 306 -17.01 -10.31 -11.34
CA VAL A 306 -17.80 -9.99 -12.54
C VAL A 306 -17.47 -10.95 -13.67
N ARG A 307 -16.18 -11.24 -13.87
CA ARG A 307 -15.71 -12.09 -14.97
C ARG A 307 -15.54 -13.55 -14.60
N GLY A 308 -15.52 -13.90 -13.32
CA GLY A 308 -15.34 -15.27 -12.85
C GLY A 308 -13.96 -15.86 -13.16
N LEU A 309 -12.93 -14.99 -13.36
CA LEU A 309 -11.57 -15.42 -13.66
C LEU A 309 -10.89 -16.01 -12.44
N ASN A 310 -10.06 -17.02 -12.67
CA ASN A 310 -9.21 -17.59 -11.62
C ASN A 310 -7.97 -16.72 -11.36
N SER A 311 -7.26 -16.98 -10.25
CA SER A 311 -6.10 -16.20 -9.82
C SER A 311 -4.98 -16.12 -10.88
N LEU A 312 -4.79 -17.19 -11.68
CA LEU A 312 -3.79 -17.21 -12.73
C LEU A 312 -4.14 -16.23 -13.87
N GLN A 313 -5.38 -16.30 -14.37
CA GLN A 313 -5.88 -15.41 -15.41
C GLN A 313 -5.87 -13.94 -14.98
N ILE A 314 -6.23 -13.68 -13.72
CA ILE A 314 -6.12 -12.35 -13.12
C ILE A 314 -4.66 -11.88 -13.14
N GLY A 315 -3.75 -12.78 -12.75
CA GLY A 315 -2.32 -12.50 -12.76
C GLY A 315 -1.77 -12.15 -14.14
N GLU A 316 -2.19 -12.85 -15.18
CA GLU A 316 -1.78 -12.57 -16.57
C GLU A 316 -2.18 -11.15 -16.99
N ILE A 317 -3.41 -10.72 -16.65
CA ILE A 317 -3.88 -9.36 -16.93
C ILE A 317 -3.08 -8.33 -16.13
N MET A 318 -2.87 -8.57 -14.83
CA MET A 318 -2.14 -7.65 -13.96
C MET A 318 -0.66 -7.54 -14.31
N PHE A 319 -0.08 -8.58 -14.89
CA PHE A 319 1.34 -8.63 -15.27
C PHE A 319 1.72 -7.56 -16.32
N VAL A 320 0.79 -7.15 -17.17
CA VAL A 320 0.98 -6.04 -18.11
C VAL A 320 1.41 -4.77 -17.39
N THR A 321 0.76 -4.43 -16.27
CA THR A 321 1.14 -3.26 -15.45
C THR A 321 2.58 -3.37 -14.97
N GLY A 322 3.00 -4.55 -14.48
CA GLY A 322 4.36 -4.79 -13.98
C GLY A 322 5.43 -4.65 -15.08
N ILE A 323 5.19 -5.18 -16.27
CA ILE A 323 6.10 -5.02 -17.42
C ILE A 323 6.27 -3.55 -17.76
N VAL A 324 5.17 -2.82 -17.89
CA VAL A 324 5.22 -1.40 -18.24
C VAL A 324 5.88 -0.56 -17.15
N GLN A 325 5.67 -0.88 -15.88
CA GLN A 325 6.41 -0.25 -14.77
C GLN A 325 7.92 -0.45 -14.93
N PHE A 326 8.34 -1.68 -15.21
CA PHE A 326 9.77 -1.99 -15.41
C PHE A 326 10.36 -1.20 -16.58
N MET A 327 9.63 -1.07 -17.68
CA MET A 327 10.07 -0.29 -18.86
C MET A 327 10.03 1.22 -18.60
N ALA A 328 9.06 1.72 -17.88
CA ALA A 328 8.91 3.15 -17.58
C ALA A 328 9.88 3.64 -16.50
N ALA A 329 10.34 2.76 -15.61
CA ALA A 329 11.21 3.10 -14.49
C ALA A 329 12.51 3.83 -14.90
N PRO A 330 13.33 3.36 -15.87
CA PRO A 330 14.53 4.07 -16.31
C PRO A 330 14.19 5.40 -16.99
N ILE A 331 13.07 5.49 -17.69
CA ILE A 331 12.61 6.72 -18.35
C ILE A 331 12.25 7.77 -17.30
N ALA A 332 11.43 7.40 -16.30
CA ALA A 332 11.06 8.28 -15.20
C ALA A 332 12.29 8.76 -14.42
N GLY A 333 13.26 7.88 -14.14
CA GLY A 333 14.51 8.23 -13.50
C GLY A 333 15.39 9.16 -14.33
N ALA A 334 15.44 9.00 -15.64
CA ALA A 334 16.18 9.89 -16.54
C ALA A 334 15.51 11.27 -16.62
N MET A 335 14.18 11.32 -16.68
CA MET A 335 13.41 12.58 -16.68
C MET A 335 13.57 13.33 -15.35
N ALA A 336 13.47 12.64 -14.22
CA ALA A 336 13.63 13.26 -12.90
C ALA A 336 15.02 13.89 -12.66
N ARG A 337 16.04 13.48 -13.44
CA ARG A 337 17.40 14.09 -13.40
C ARG A 337 17.55 15.29 -14.31
N LYS A 338 16.84 15.31 -15.45
CA LYS A 338 17.06 16.30 -16.52
C LYS A 338 16.02 17.41 -16.53
N VAL A 339 14.83 17.12 -16.02
CA VAL A 339 13.66 18.00 -16.08
C VAL A 339 13.18 18.29 -14.65
N ASP A 340 12.52 19.43 -14.45
CA ASP A 340 11.83 19.72 -13.19
C ASP A 340 10.87 18.57 -12.86
N PRO A 341 10.91 18.01 -11.65
CA PRO A 341 10.07 16.86 -11.29
C PRO A 341 8.56 17.18 -11.26
N ARG A 342 8.16 18.45 -11.20
CA ARG A 342 6.74 18.85 -11.15
C ARG A 342 5.96 18.50 -12.42
N PRO A 343 6.36 18.93 -13.64
CA PRO A 343 5.64 18.52 -14.84
C PRO A 343 5.65 17.01 -15.08
N VAL A 344 6.71 16.31 -14.65
CA VAL A 344 6.77 14.83 -14.71
C VAL A 344 5.72 14.22 -13.80
N LEU A 345 5.56 14.76 -12.59
CA LEU A 345 4.54 14.34 -11.63
C LEU A 345 3.11 14.63 -12.13
N ALA A 346 2.88 15.85 -12.68
CA ALA A 346 1.59 16.21 -13.26
C ALA A 346 1.21 15.29 -14.41
N PHE A 347 2.17 14.96 -15.29
CA PHE A 347 2.00 13.98 -16.35
C PHE A 347 1.64 12.59 -15.79
N GLY A 348 2.34 12.12 -14.73
CA GLY A 348 2.03 10.85 -14.08
C GLY A 348 0.60 10.80 -13.52
N PHE A 349 0.16 11.82 -12.79
CA PHE A 349 -1.22 11.88 -12.29
C PHE A 349 -2.26 11.98 -13.43
N THR A 350 -1.95 12.68 -14.52
CA THR A 350 -2.82 12.73 -15.70
C THR A 350 -2.97 11.35 -16.33
N LEU A 351 -1.89 10.58 -16.46
CA LEU A 351 -1.96 9.20 -16.95
C LEU A 351 -2.78 8.29 -16.03
N LEU A 352 -2.66 8.46 -14.68
CA LEU A 352 -3.52 7.74 -13.73
C LEU A 352 -4.99 8.11 -13.90
N ALA A 353 -5.29 9.40 -14.05
CA ALA A 353 -6.65 9.87 -14.28
C ALA A 353 -7.22 9.30 -15.58
N LEU A 354 -6.46 9.27 -16.67
CA LEU A 354 -6.88 8.67 -17.94
C LEU A 354 -7.09 7.16 -17.85
N SER A 355 -6.21 6.46 -17.11
CA SER A 355 -6.36 5.03 -16.85
C SER A 355 -7.65 4.73 -16.10
N THR A 356 -7.90 5.42 -14.99
CA THR A 356 -9.11 5.23 -14.17
C THR A 356 -10.38 5.73 -14.87
N TRP A 357 -10.30 6.79 -15.67
CA TRP A 357 -11.39 7.25 -16.53
C TRP A 357 -11.80 6.17 -17.53
N SER A 358 -10.86 5.53 -18.19
CA SER A 358 -11.15 4.41 -19.09
C SER A 358 -11.86 3.28 -18.34
N MET A 359 -11.38 2.93 -17.13
CA MET A 359 -11.96 1.89 -16.28
C MET A 359 -13.33 2.28 -15.69
N ALA A 360 -13.67 3.57 -15.59
CA ALA A 360 -15.00 4.00 -15.16
C ALA A 360 -16.12 3.59 -16.13
N HIS A 361 -15.78 3.23 -17.38
CA HIS A 361 -16.70 2.79 -18.42
C HIS A 361 -16.65 1.26 -18.66
N LEU A 362 -16.10 0.49 -17.69
CA LEU A 362 -16.01 -0.96 -17.80
C LEU A 362 -17.40 -1.60 -17.93
N THR A 363 -17.47 -2.73 -18.64
CA THR A 363 -18.69 -3.52 -18.81
C THR A 363 -18.49 -4.96 -18.31
N ALA A 364 -19.56 -5.72 -18.19
CA ALA A 364 -19.47 -7.14 -17.80
C ALA A 364 -18.70 -8.02 -18.81
N GLU A 365 -18.42 -7.51 -20.01
CA GLU A 365 -17.84 -8.27 -21.13
C GLU A 365 -16.35 -7.99 -21.37
N TRP A 366 -15.78 -6.97 -20.70
CA TRP A 366 -14.38 -6.61 -20.88
C TRP A 366 -13.45 -7.80 -20.65
N GLN A 367 -12.50 -7.98 -21.58
CA GLN A 367 -11.50 -9.03 -21.58
C GLN A 367 -10.09 -8.43 -21.54
N PHE A 368 -9.09 -9.25 -21.80
CA PHE A 368 -7.68 -8.84 -21.80
C PHE A 368 -7.40 -7.62 -22.70
N ASN A 369 -7.98 -7.60 -23.90
CA ASN A 369 -7.70 -6.54 -24.90
C ASN A 369 -8.22 -5.17 -24.46
N GLU A 370 -9.44 -5.11 -23.90
CA GLU A 370 -10.02 -3.86 -23.38
C GLU A 370 -9.26 -3.36 -22.14
N MET A 371 -8.72 -4.29 -21.35
CA MET A 371 -7.91 -3.99 -20.16
C MET A 371 -6.49 -3.50 -20.48
N LEU A 372 -5.99 -3.79 -21.70
CA LEU A 372 -4.59 -3.56 -22.07
C LEU A 372 -4.20 -2.08 -21.96
N VAL A 373 -4.98 -1.18 -22.54
CA VAL A 373 -4.69 0.26 -22.53
C VAL A 373 -4.71 0.84 -21.11
N PRO A 374 -5.76 0.63 -20.29
CA PRO A 374 -5.76 1.06 -18.89
C PRO A 374 -4.55 0.55 -18.09
N GLN A 375 -4.16 -0.71 -18.27
CA GLN A 375 -3.02 -1.30 -17.55
C GLN A 375 -1.68 -0.70 -17.98
N ILE A 376 -1.49 -0.41 -19.27
CA ILE A 376 -0.31 0.28 -19.79
C ILE A 376 -0.22 1.70 -19.20
N LEU A 377 -1.31 2.46 -19.25
CA LEU A 377 -1.36 3.81 -18.68
C LEU A 377 -1.04 3.81 -17.19
N ARG A 378 -1.63 2.89 -16.43
CA ARG A 378 -1.39 2.72 -15.00
C ARG A 378 0.06 2.38 -14.69
N GLY A 379 0.64 1.41 -15.41
CA GLY A 379 2.02 0.97 -15.19
C GLY A 379 3.02 2.10 -15.41
N ALA A 380 2.89 2.84 -16.51
CA ALA A 380 3.73 4.00 -16.78
C ALA A 380 3.52 5.11 -15.73
N ALA A 381 2.27 5.44 -15.42
CA ALA A 381 1.90 6.51 -14.52
C ALA A 381 2.52 6.37 -13.12
N LEU A 382 2.49 5.15 -12.55
CA LEU A 382 3.03 4.90 -11.21
C LEU A 382 4.51 5.29 -11.11
N MET A 383 5.32 5.02 -12.13
CA MET A 383 6.74 5.39 -12.13
C MET A 383 6.92 6.91 -12.27
N PHE A 384 6.11 7.56 -13.13
CA PHE A 384 6.12 9.01 -13.30
C PHE A 384 5.55 9.78 -12.10
N CYS A 385 4.89 9.11 -11.15
CA CYS A 385 4.47 9.69 -9.89
C CYS A 385 5.50 9.42 -8.78
N ILE A 386 5.85 8.17 -8.50
CA ILE A 386 6.63 7.80 -7.32
C ILE A 386 8.02 8.39 -7.34
N VAL A 387 8.72 8.37 -8.48
CA VAL A 387 10.09 8.88 -8.57
C VAL A 387 10.15 10.40 -8.30
N PRO A 388 9.32 11.25 -8.94
CA PRO A 388 9.32 12.68 -8.64
C PRO A 388 8.85 13.01 -7.22
N ILE A 389 7.85 12.30 -6.68
CA ILE A 389 7.37 12.52 -5.31
C ILE A 389 8.50 12.30 -4.31
N ASN A 390 9.27 11.22 -4.45
CA ASN A 390 10.42 10.95 -3.59
C ASN A 390 11.46 12.07 -3.66
N VAL A 391 11.77 12.58 -4.85
CA VAL A 391 12.72 13.68 -5.05
C VAL A 391 12.20 14.98 -4.45
N ILE A 392 10.92 15.31 -4.62
CA ILE A 392 10.30 16.53 -4.09
C ILE A 392 10.25 16.49 -2.56
N SER A 393 9.87 15.35 -1.97
CA SER A 393 9.70 15.22 -0.52
C SER A 393 11.05 15.05 0.20
N LEU A 394 11.69 13.90 0.06
CA LEU A 394 12.87 13.55 0.83
C LEU A 394 14.17 14.20 0.30
N GLY A 395 14.25 14.46 -1.02
CA GLY A 395 15.43 15.03 -1.64
C GLY A 395 15.69 16.52 -1.29
N THR A 396 14.72 17.20 -0.68
CA THR A 396 14.83 18.61 -0.26
C THR A 396 15.20 18.80 1.21
N LEU A 397 15.31 17.70 1.96
CA LEU A 397 15.62 17.71 3.39
C LEU A 397 17.12 17.57 3.65
N PRO A 398 17.61 18.11 4.80
CA PRO A 398 18.97 17.85 5.27
C PRO A 398 19.10 16.36 5.69
N ALA A 399 20.30 15.81 5.59
CA ALA A 399 20.57 14.39 5.86
C ALA A 399 20.17 13.94 7.28
N GLU A 400 20.27 14.85 8.25
CA GLU A 400 19.92 14.60 9.65
C GLU A 400 18.42 14.32 9.85
N GLU A 401 17.56 14.98 9.06
CA GLU A 401 16.10 14.85 9.15
C GLU A 401 15.56 13.65 8.36
N VAL A 402 16.33 13.13 7.39
CA VAL A 402 15.83 12.13 6.41
C VAL A 402 15.35 10.86 7.08
N LYS A 403 16.01 10.37 8.14
CA LYS A 403 15.60 9.15 8.84
C LYS A 403 14.19 9.27 9.43
N ASN A 404 13.93 10.36 10.14
CA ASN A 404 12.61 10.63 10.71
C ASN A 404 11.57 10.97 9.62
N ALA A 405 11.93 11.80 8.66
CA ALA A 405 11.08 12.19 7.55
C ALA A 405 10.66 11.00 6.66
N SER A 406 11.53 10.02 6.48
CA SER A 406 11.23 8.80 5.73
C SER A 406 10.13 7.98 6.40
N GLY A 407 10.14 7.87 7.73
CA GLY A 407 9.05 7.27 8.50
C GLY A 407 7.72 7.98 8.26
N LEU A 408 7.69 9.30 8.41
CA LEU A 408 6.48 10.12 8.17
C LEU A 408 5.98 10.03 6.71
N TYR A 409 6.89 10.05 5.74
CA TYR A 409 6.55 9.91 4.33
C TYR A 409 5.90 8.56 4.01
N ASN A 410 6.45 7.46 4.54
CA ASN A 410 5.89 6.14 4.34
C ASN A 410 4.59 5.94 5.13
N LEU A 411 4.47 6.54 6.32
CA LEU A 411 3.22 6.58 7.09
C LEU A 411 2.09 7.23 6.27
N THR A 412 2.35 8.40 5.64
CA THR A 412 1.31 9.07 4.84
C THR A 412 0.89 8.23 3.64
N ARG A 413 1.81 7.50 3.00
CA ARG A 413 1.47 6.58 1.90
C ARG A 413 0.65 5.39 2.39
N ASN A 414 1.01 4.79 3.51
CA ASN A 414 0.30 3.64 4.10
C ASN A 414 -1.11 4.05 4.54
N LEU A 415 -1.25 5.15 5.28
CA LEU A 415 -2.56 5.71 5.64
C LEU A 415 -3.39 6.07 4.40
N GLY A 416 -2.76 6.61 3.35
CA GLY A 416 -3.44 6.83 2.06
C GLY A 416 -4.03 5.54 1.49
N GLY A 417 -3.30 4.43 1.59
CA GLY A 417 -3.79 3.10 1.22
C GLY A 417 -4.99 2.65 2.05
N ALA A 418 -4.89 2.75 3.37
CA ALA A 418 -5.96 2.38 4.29
C ALA A 418 -7.23 3.22 4.05
N PHE A 419 -7.12 4.57 4.01
CA PHE A 419 -8.25 5.44 3.68
C PHE A 419 -8.84 5.16 2.31
N GLY A 420 -7.98 4.86 1.32
CA GLY A 420 -8.39 4.52 -0.03
C GLY A 420 -9.23 3.24 -0.08
N LEU A 421 -8.75 2.17 0.56
CA LEU A 421 -9.47 0.90 0.62
C LEU A 421 -10.79 1.02 1.38
N ALA A 422 -10.79 1.70 2.54
CA ALA A 422 -11.99 1.93 3.32
C ALA A 422 -13.05 2.72 2.54
N GLY A 423 -12.64 3.82 1.90
CA GLY A 423 -13.52 4.62 1.05
C GLY A 423 -14.07 3.85 -0.14
N ILE A 424 -13.21 3.07 -0.82
CA ILE A 424 -13.62 2.21 -1.93
C ILE A 424 -14.62 1.15 -1.47
N ASN A 425 -14.36 0.46 -0.35
CA ASN A 425 -15.27 -0.55 0.19
C ASN A 425 -16.63 0.04 0.56
N THR A 426 -16.65 1.19 1.25
CA THR A 426 -17.90 1.90 1.58
C THR A 426 -18.67 2.26 0.32
N VAL A 427 -18.02 2.89 -0.67
CA VAL A 427 -18.67 3.24 -1.94
C VAL A 427 -19.15 2.00 -2.68
N MET A 428 -18.39 0.91 -2.71
CA MET A 428 -18.79 -0.35 -3.34
C MET A 428 -20.07 -0.92 -2.70
N ILE A 429 -20.17 -0.94 -1.37
CA ILE A 429 -21.34 -1.44 -0.65
C ILE A 429 -22.55 -0.56 -0.98
N ASP A 430 -22.44 0.75 -0.76
CA ASP A 430 -23.55 1.71 -0.94
C ASP A 430 -24.03 1.78 -2.39
N ARG A 431 -23.08 1.85 -3.34
CA ARG A 431 -23.40 1.95 -4.76
C ARG A 431 -23.96 0.65 -5.33
N THR A 432 -23.46 -0.49 -4.89
CA THR A 432 -24.04 -1.78 -5.29
C THR A 432 -25.49 -1.88 -4.82
N ALA A 433 -25.79 -1.52 -3.57
CA ALA A 433 -27.17 -1.51 -3.06
C ALA A 433 -28.05 -0.51 -3.82
N LEU A 434 -27.55 0.70 -4.10
CA LEU A 434 -28.27 1.72 -4.85
C LEU A 434 -28.60 1.25 -6.27
N HIS A 435 -27.61 0.74 -7.00
CA HIS A 435 -27.80 0.27 -8.37
C HIS A 435 -28.67 -0.98 -8.42
N TRP A 436 -28.51 -1.90 -7.46
CA TRP A 436 -29.39 -3.06 -7.33
C TRP A 436 -30.85 -2.63 -7.18
N ASN A 437 -31.18 -1.75 -6.25
CA ASN A 437 -32.55 -1.28 -6.03
C ASN A 437 -33.14 -0.64 -7.29
N ARG A 438 -32.37 0.23 -7.97
CA ARG A 438 -32.81 0.86 -9.22
C ARG A 438 -33.05 -0.14 -10.36
N LEU A 439 -32.18 -1.13 -10.48
CA LEU A 439 -32.32 -2.15 -11.52
C LEU A 439 -33.50 -3.09 -11.24
N VAL A 440 -33.72 -3.48 -9.97
CA VAL A 440 -34.85 -4.33 -9.56
C VAL A 440 -36.18 -3.64 -9.81
N GLU A 441 -36.29 -2.31 -9.55
CA GLU A 441 -37.48 -1.54 -9.90
C GLU A 441 -37.79 -1.59 -11.40
N ALA A 442 -36.76 -1.63 -12.26
CA ALA A 442 -36.92 -1.77 -13.72
C ALA A 442 -37.29 -3.20 -14.14
N VAL A 443 -36.96 -4.21 -13.34
CA VAL A 443 -37.27 -5.64 -13.57
C VAL A 443 -38.62 -5.99 -12.92
N ASN A 444 -39.68 -5.29 -13.34
CA ASN A 444 -41.03 -5.57 -12.81
C ASN A 444 -41.62 -6.78 -13.55
N PRO A 445 -42.11 -7.82 -12.85
CA PRO A 445 -42.77 -8.99 -13.44
C PRO A 445 -44.00 -8.64 -14.31
N GLY A 446 -44.60 -7.45 -14.14
CA GLY A 446 -45.67 -6.95 -14.98
C GLY A 446 -45.26 -6.46 -16.37
N ARG A 447 -43.96 -6.36 -16.64
CA ARG A 447 -43.45 -6.02 -17.98
C ARG A 447 -43.38 -7.26 -18.89
N TRP A 448 -43.96 -7.15 -20.07
CA TRP A 448 -43.99 -8.28 -21.01
C TRP A 448 -42.59 -8.77 -21.40
N GLU A 449 -41.61 -7.86 -21.53
CA GLU A 449 -40.22 -8.21 -21.86
C GLU A 449 -39.56 -9.10 -20.80
N ILE A 450 -39.89 -8.88 -19.54
CA ILE A 450 -39.38 -9.67 -18.42
C ILE A 450 -40.01 -11.05 -18.38
N GLN A 451 -41.34 -11.12 -18.60
CA GLN A 451 -42.03 -12.39 -18.69
C GLN A 451 -41.54 -13.21 -19.90
N GLU A 452 -41.45 -12.58 -21.07
CA GLU A 452 -40.90 -13.23 -22.26
C GLU A 452 -39.46 -13.75 -22.02
N TYR A 453 -38.61 -12.99 -21.33
CA TYR A 453 -37.26 -13.44 -20.95
C TYR A 453 -37.31 -14.65 -20.04
N ILE A 454 -38.16 -14.65 -19.00
CA ILE A 454 -38.31 -15.75 -18.05
C ILE A 454 -38.83 -17.00 -18.75
N ASP A 455 -39.86 -16.85 -19.58
CA ASP A 455 -40.47 -17.95 -20.34
C ASP A 455 -39.48 -18.56 -21.35
N ASN A 456 -38.79 -17.73 -22.12
CA ASN A 456 -37.79 -18.16 -23.11
C ASN A 456 -36.58 -18.87 -22.41
N MET A 457 -36.17 -18.39 -21.23
CA MET A 457 -35.10 -19.00 -20.48
C MET A 457 -35.59 -20.28 -19.80
N GLY A 458 -36.82 -20.31 -19.27
CA GLY A 458 -37.49 -21.49 -18.74
C GLY A 458 -37.53 -22.62 -19.75
N VAL A 459 -38.00 -22.35 -20.98
CA VAL A 459 -38.02 -23.33 -22.10
C VAL A 459 -36.60 -23.87 -22.41
N ARG A 460 -35.58 -23.02 -22.38
CA ARG A 460 -34.19 -23.46 -22.63
C ARG A 460 -33.61 -24.33 -21.50
N LEU A 461 -34.05 -24.12 -20.27
CA LEU A 461 -33.61 -24.85 -19.10
C LEU A 461 -34.41 -26.14 -18.86
N ALA A 462 -35.67 -26.22 -19.34
CA ALA A 462 -36.54 -27.35 -19.15
C ALA A 462 -36.03 -28.64 -19.81
N GLN A 463 -35.31 -28.54 -20.91
CA GLN A 463 -34.82 -29.72 -21.62
C GLN A 463 -33.81 -30.61 -20.84
N PRO A 464 -32.94 -30.09 -19.95
CA PRO A 464 -32.03 -30.94 -19.18
C PRO A 464 -32.48 -31.31 -17.76
N LEU A 465 -33.40 -30.61 -17.09
CA LEU A 465 -33.50 -30.64 -15.61
C LEU A 465 -34.83 -31.08 -14.97
N GLN A 466 -35.93 -31.30 -15.69
CA GLN A 466 -37.24 -31.72 -15.15
C GLN A 466 -37.72 -30.99 -13.87
N SER A 467 -37.40 -29.74 -13.65
CA SER A 467 -37.73 -28.95 -12.44
C SER A 467 -38.46 -27.66 -12.81
N ASP A 468 -39.03 -26.96 -11.83
CA ASP A 468 -39.78 -25.72 -12.02
C ASP A 468 -38.90 -24.60 -12.60
N ASP A 469 -38.91 -24.47 -13.92
CA ASP A 469 -37.93 -23.76 -14.72
C ASP A 469 -38.04 -22.23 -14.59
N THR A 470 -39.22 -21.75 -14.15
CA THR A 470 -39.48 -20.31 -13.94
C THR A 470 -38.71 -19.73 -12.73
N VAL A 471 -38.58 -20.51 -11.64
CA VAL A 471 -37.82 -20.10 -10.45
C VAL A 471 -36.34 -20.01 -10.78
N LEU A 472 -35.81 -20.98 -11.55
CA LEU A 472 -34.41 -20.96 -11.96
C LEU A 472 -34.13 -19.81 -12.94
N ALA A 473 -35.03 -19.55 -13.87
CA ALA A 473 -34.92 -18.42 -14.79
C ALA A 473 -34.95 -17.06 -14.06
N ALA A 474 -35.84 -16.90 -13.07
CA ALA A 474 -35.89 -15.72 -12.22
C ALA A 474 -34.60 -15.54 -11.40
N LYS A 475 -34.04 -16.64 -10.86
CA LYS A 475 -32.75 -16.61 -10.14
C LYS A 475 -31.59 -16.19 -11.05
N LEU A 476 -31.55 -16.69 -12.28
CA LEU A 476 -30.54 -16.29 -13.27
C LEU A 476 -30.68 -14.83 -13.67
N LEU A 477 -31.90 -14.32 -13.78
CA LEU A 477 -32.14 -12.89 -14.01
C LEU A 477 -31.66 -12.07 -12.82
N GLY A 478 -31.96 -12.47 -11.59
CA GLY A 478 -31.47 -11.83 -10.38
C GLY A 478 -29.94 -11.79 -10.33
N ASN A 479 -29.25 -12.87 -10.68
CA ASN A 479 -27.80 -12.90 -10.76
C ASN A 479 -27.24 -11.92 -11.82
N LYS A 480 -27.89 -11.79 -12.99
CA LYS A 480 -27.49 -10.79 -13.99
C LYS A 480 -27.68 -9.36 -13.49
N VAL A 481 -28.80 -9.09 -12.81
CA VAL A 481 -29.05 -7.77 -12.19
C VAL A 481 -27.99 -7.47 -11.16
N SER A 482 -27.65 -8.43 -10.29
CA SER A 482 -26.59 -8.29 -9.30
C SER A 482 -25.23 -8.03 -9.96
N GLN A 483 -24.87 -8.80 -10.96
CA GLN A 483 -23.64 -8.59 -11.72
C GLN A 483 -23.57 -7.19 -12.33
N GLN A 484 -24.66 -6.70 -12.93
CA GLN A 484 -24.71 -5.37 -13.52
C GLN A 484 -24.63 -4.27 -12.45
N ALA A 485 -25.26 -4.45 -11.29
CA ALA A 485 -25.14 -3.53 -10.17
C ALA A 485 -23.67 -3.43 -9.68
N TYR A 486 -22.95 -4.56 -9.59
CA TYR A 486 -21.52 -4.56 -9.30
C TYR A 486 -20.71 -3.81 -10.36
N VAL A 487 -20.96 -4.06 -11.66
CA VAL A 487 -20.27 -3.35 -12.75
C VAL A 487 -20.43 -1.83 -12.61
N MET A 488 -21.64 -1.36 -12.36
CA MET A 488 -21.91 0.08 -12.17
C MET A 488 -21.19 0.63 -10.92
N ALA A 489 -21.19 -0.10 -9.81
CA ALA A 489 -20.48 0.30 -8.60
C ALA A 489 -18.95 0.36 -8.79
N PHE A 490 -18.35 -0.59 -9.54
CA PHE A 490 -16.94 -0.51 -9.95
C PHE A 490 -16.67 0.75 -10.79
N GLY A 491 -17.55 1.07 -11.75
CA GLY A 491 -17.47 2.28 -12.56
C GLY A 491 -17.45 3.55 -11.69
N ASP A 492 -18.34 3.63 -10.69
CA ASP A 492 -18.39 4.75 -9.73
C ASP A 492 -17.08 4.88 -8.93
N CYS A 493 -16.51 3.78 -8.46
CA CYS A 493 -15.23 3.79 -7.73
C CYS A 493 -14.08 4.29 -8.62
N PHE A 494 -13.98 3.79 -9.87
CA PHE A 494 -12.95 4.26 -10.80
C PHE A 494 -13.16 5.73 -11.18
N PHE A 495 -14.39 6.20 -11.29
CA PHE A 495 -14.69 7.60 -11.53
C PHE A 495 -14.24 8.50 -10.38
N LEU A 496 -14.47 8.10 -9.12
CA LEU A 496 -13.98 8.83 -7.95
C LEU A 496 -12.44 8.89 -7.92
N LEU A 497 -11.77 7.80 -8.23
CA LEU A 497 -10.30 7.79 -8.37
C LEU A 497 -9.83 8.72 -9.50
N THR A 498 -10.58 8.80 -10.59
CA THR A 498 -10.29 9.74 -11.69
C THR A 498 -10.32 11.18 -11.21
N LEU A 499 -11.35 11.56 -10.45
CA LEU A 499 -11.45 12.91 -9.88
C LEU A 499 -10.31 13.20 -8.92
N LEU A 500 -9.94 12.24 -8.08
CA LEU A 500 -8.82 12.37 -7.15
C LEU A 500 -7.50 12.63 -7.89
N PHE A 501 -7.19 11.84 -8.93
CA PHE A 501 -5.95 11.99 -9.67
C PHE A 501 -5.95 13.25 -10.56
N ALA A 502 -7.07 13.64 -11.13
CA ALA A 502 -7.20 14.90 -11.85
C ALA A 502 -6.96 16.10 -10.91
N ALA A 503 -7.56 16.07 -9.71
CA ALA A 503 -7.31 17.09 -8.69
C ALA A 503 -5.83 17.11 -8.26
N ALA A 504 -5.21 15.94 -8.09
CA ALA A 504 -3.79 15.84 -7.76
C ALA A 504 -2.89 16.40 -8.87
N ALA A 505 -3.21 16.13 -10.15
CA ALA A 505 -2.47 16.69 -11.29
C ALA A 505 -2.49 18.22 -11.27
N LEU A 506 -3.64 18.84 -10.98
CA LEU A 506 -3.79 20.29 -10.82
C LEU A 506 -3.05 20.80 -9.58
N ALA A 507 -3.11 20.06 -8.47
CA ALA A 507 -2.46 20.43 -7.22
C ALA A 507 -0.93 20.47 -7.33
N VAL A 508 -0.32 19.79 -8.30
CA VAL A 508 1.13 19.86 -8.55
C VAL A 508 1.59 21.31 -8.83
N ALA A 509 0.72 22.17 -9.39
CA ALA A 509 1.03 23.58 -9.61
C ALA A 509 1.38 24.35 -8.31
N PHE A 510 0.87 23.88 -7.16
CA PHE A 510 1.15 24.48 -5.85
C PHE A 510 2.48 24.01 -5.22
N ALA A 511 3.10 22.95 -5.75
CA ALA A 511 4.41 22.50 -5.30
C ALA A 511 5.49 23.53 -5.72
N LYS A 512 6.42 23.83 -4.80
CA LYS A 512 7.57 24.69 -5.12
C LYS A 512 8.62 23.87 -5.88
N ARG A 513 9.37 24.56 -6.74
CA ARG A 513 10.53 23.94 -7.41
C ARG A 513 11.49 23.39 -6.35
N PRO A 514 11.83 22.12 -6.39
CA PRO A 514 12.74 21.54 -5.40
C PRO A 514 14.13 22.12 -5.62
N ILE A 515 14.62 22.87 -4.63
CA ILE A 515 16.02 23.27 -4.55
C ILE A 515 16.69 22.15 -3.77
N LEU A 516 17.43 21.30 -4.43
CA LEU A 516 18.21 20.25 -3.78
C LEU A 516 19.25 20.95 -2.89
N VAL A 517 19.18 20.74 -1.56
CA VAL A 517 20.08 21.34 -0.59
C VAL A 517 21.51 21.04 -0.99
N GLY A 518 22.31 22.05 -1.40
CA GLY A 518 23.71 21.94 -1.87
C GLY A 518 23.98 22.32 -3.33
N SER A 519 23.03 22.89 -4.07
CA SER A 519 23.33 23.56 -5.36
C SER A 519 23.84 25.01 -5.15
N GLY A 520 24.32 25.33 -3.96
CA GLY A 520 24.96 26.61 -3.65
C GLY A 520 26.44 26.58 -4.05
N GLY A 521 26.74 26.98 -5.27
CA GLY A 521 28.12 27.13 -5.73
C GLY A 521 28.17 27.50 -7.19
N GLY A 522 27.88 28.76 -7.53
CA GLY A 522 28.03 29.28 -8.88
C GLY A 522 27.27 30.61 -9.02
N GLY A 523 27.69 31.61 -8.25
CA GLY A 523 27.28 32.99 -8.52
C GLY A 523 27.91 33.47 -9.82
N HIS A 524 27.11 34.06 -10.68
CA HIS A 524 27.45 35.21 -11.51
C HIS A 524 26.25 36.13 -11.54
#